data_6b4b67b2578bc954f820c67659bb7a7e
#
_entry.id   6b4b67b2578bc954f820c67659bb7a7e
#
_cell.length_a   1.000
_cell.length_b   1.000
_cell.length_c   1.000
_cell.angle_alpha   90.00
_cell.angle_beta   90.00
_cell.angle_gamma   90.00
#
_symmetry.space_group_name_H-M   'P 1'
#
loop_
_entity.id
_entity.type
_entity.pdbx_description
1 polymer ?
#
loop_
_entity_poly.entity_id
_entity_poly.type
_entity_poly.pdbx_seq_one_letter_code
_entity_poly.pdbx_strand_id
1 'polypeptide(L)'
;MPTEYFERRERALLGDRFDALYAAPQETAARGVTVSALRAAPEQFAAQADFPVEPSPFCKAGFVVQDPAFKPGRHPYHHAGVFYSQEPSASSAAPLLGVRPGMRVLDTCAAPGGKSSQLAAALQGRGVLVSNEYVAARAEILKSNLERMGVPNAVVLNETPARIAEALP
;
A
#
# COMPACT_ATOMS: atom_id res chain seq x y z
N MET A 1 -20.16 11.33 10.14
CA MET A 1 -19.80 12.43 11.05
C MET A 1 -18.94 11.86 12.17
N PRO A 2 -17.91 12.56 12.64
CA PRO A 2 -17.16 12.13 13.79
C PRO A 2 -18.06 12.03 15.01
N THR A 3 -17.76 11.10 15.93
CA THR A 3 -18.52 10.95 17.17
C THR A 3 -18.18 12.10 18.13
N GLU A 4 -19.12 12.46 19.00
CA GLU A 4 -18.91 13.49 20.04
C GLU A 4 -17.67 13.19 20.91
N TYR A 5 -17.42 11.89 21.19
CA TYR A 5 -16.22 11.46 21.90
C TYR A 5 -14.94 11.81 21.12
N PHE A 6 -14.92 11.57 19.81
CA PHE A 6 -13.78 11.90 18.95
C PHE A 6 -13.50 13.40 18.97
N GLU A 7 -14.51 14.24 18.74
CA GLU A 7 -14.34 15.68 18.74
C GLU A 7 -13.79 16.21 20.07
N ARG A 8 -14.34 15.76 21.18
CA ARG A 8 -13.89 16.17 22.52
C ARG A 8 -12.41 15.80 22.75
N ARG A 9 -12.03 14.58 22.37
CA ARG A 9 -10.66 14.10 22.52
C ARG A 9 -9.69 14.90 21.64
N GLU A 10 -10.03 15.10 20.39
CA GLU A 10 -9.16 15.80 19.43
C GLU A 10 -9.04 17.29 19.77
N ARG A 11 -10.11 17.93 20.24
CA ARG A 11 -10.04 19.32 20.75
C ARG A 11 -9.13 19.43 21.97
N ALA A 12 -9.18 18.47 22.87
CA ALA A 12 -8.29 18.42 24.03
C ALA A 12 -6.81 18.27 23.66
N LEU A 13 -6.51 17.53 22.58
CA LEU A 13 -5.14 17.29 22.10
C LEU A 13 -4.61 18.43 21.23
N LEU A 14 -5.42 19.01 20.38
CA LEU A 14 -5.01 19.97 19.35
C LEU A 14 -5.20 21.42 19.75
N GLY A 15 -6.06 21.71 20.76
CA GLY A 15 -6.40 23.06 21.16
C GLY A 15 -6.92 23.88 19.97
N ASP A 16 -6.42 25.11 19.82
CA ASP A 16 -6.81 26.04 18.76
C ASP A 16 -6.56 25.53 17.33
N ARG A 17 -5.68 24.52 17.18
CA ARG A 17 -5.42 23.89 15.86
C ARG A 17 -6.53 22.96 15.39
N PHE A 18 -7.44 22.54 16.28
CA PHE A 18 -8.53 21.65 15.91
C PHE A 18 -9.40 22.24 14.80
N ASP A 19 -9.88 23.47 15.01
CA ASP A 19 -10.78 24.10 14.04
C ASP A 19 -10.07 24.41 12.71
N ALA A 20 -8.79 24.80 12.75
CA ALA A 20 -7.99 25.00 11.53
C ALA A 20 -7.82 23.68 10.73
N LEU A 21 -7.62 22.54 11.41
CA LEU A 21 -7.43 21.25 10.77
C LEU A 21 -8.73 20.70 10.17
N TYR A 22 -9.86 20.87 10.86
CA TYR A 22 -11.15 20.29 10.45
C TYR A 22 -12.06 21.25 9.67
N ALA A 23 -11.75 22.56 9.66
CA ALA A 23 -12.41 23.54 8.79
C ALA A 23 -11.80 23.60 7.39
N ALA A 24 -10.66 22.94 7.15
CA ALA A 24 -10.11 22.81 5.81
C ALA A 24 -11.17 22.18 4.90
N PRO A 25 -11.35 22.68 3.66
CA PRO A 25 -12.28 22.06 2.71
C PRO A 25 -11.94 20.57 2.61
N GLN A 26 -12.97 19.72 2.62
CA GLN A 26 -12.76 18.28 2.42
C GLN A 26 -12.16 18.09 1.02
N GLU A 27 -10.85 18.09 0.97
CA GLU A 27 -10.13 17.72 -0.24
C GLU A 27 -10.55 16.30 -0.59
N THR A 28 -10.90 16.10 -1.84
CA THR A 28 -11.17 14.75 -2.33
C THR A 28 -9.91 13.92 -2.10
N ALA A 29 -10.03 12.82 -1.37
CA ALA A 29 -8.88 11.96 -1.07
C ALA A 29 -8.13 11.61 -2.36
N ALA A 30 -6.85 11.92 -2.40
CA ALA A 30 -6.02 11.66 -3.56
C ALA A 30 -6.00 10.16 -3.85
N ARG A 31 -6.24 9.79 -5.10
CA ARG A 31 -6.16 8.41 -5.57
C ARG A 31 -4.79 8.17 -6.19
N GLY A 32 -4.22 7.04 -5.90
CA GLY A 32 -2.95 6.66 -6.47
C GLY A 32 -2.90 5.21 -6.89
N VAL A 33 -1.89 4.91 -7.68
CA VAL A 33 -1.48 3.58 -8.06
C VAL A 33 0.02 3.43 -7.84
N THR A 34 0.45 2.25 -7.44
CA THR A 34 1.87 1.92 -7.30
C THR A 34 2.19 0.77 -8.26
N VAL A 35 3.07 1.03 -9.21
CA VAL A 35 3.46 0.07 -10.25
C VAL A 35 4.38 -0.99 -9.65
N SER A 36 4.14 -2.25 -10.01
CA SER A 36 4.98 -3.37 -9.60
C SER A 36 6.14 -3.56 -10.58
N ALA A 37 7.36 -3.38 -10.10
CA ALA A 37 8.57 -3.66 -10.89
C ALA A 37 8.72 -5.15 -11.27
N LEU A 38 7.89 -6.05 -10.73
CA LEU A 38 7.79 -7.45 -11.19
C LEU A 38 7.04 -7.57 -12.52
N ARG A 39 6.29 -6.54 -12.94
CA ARG A 39 5.42 -6.56 -14.13
C ARG A 39 5.76 -5.51 -15.16
N ALA A 40 6.14 -4.29 -14.74
CA ALA A 40 6.44 -3.19 -15.65
C ALA A 40 7.40 -2.20 -15.00
N ALA A 41 8.21 -1.53 -15.80
CA ALA A 41 8.96 -0.37 -15.33
C ALA A 41 8.00 0.83 -15.15
N PRO A 42 8.18 1.65 -14.09
CA PRO A 42 7.34 2.81 -13.86
C PRO A 42 7.30 3.80 -15.04
N GLU A 43 8.42 3.99 -15.72
CA GLU A 43 8.55 4.88 -16.88
C GLU A 43 7.74 4.36 -18.08
N GLN A 44 7.75 3.05 -18.30
CA GLN A 44 6.94 2.42 -19.35
C GLN A 44 5.46 2.53 -19.05
N PHE A 45 5.08 2.31 -17.78
CA PHE A 45 3.70 2.48 -17.33
C PHE A 45 3.22 3.92 -17.58
N ALA A 46 4.00 4.93 -17.18
CA ALA A 46 3.64 6.34 -17.36
C ALA A 46 3.45 6.71 -18.85
N ALA A 47 4.26 6.13 -19.74
CA ALA A 47 4.17 6.38 -21.17
C ALA A 47 2.99 5.66 -21.85
N GLN A 48 2.47 4.59 -21.26
CA GLN A 48 1.45 3.72 -21.85
C GLN A 48 0.09 3.76 -21.13
N ALA A 49 0.01 4.49 -20.01
CA ALA A 49 -1.24 4.62 -19.27
C ALA A 49 -2.30 5.30 -20.14
N ASP A 50 -3.47 4.70 -20.24
CA ASP A 50 -4.64 5.19 -20.97
C ASP A 50 -5.56 6.08 -20.12
N PHE A 51 -5.06 6.48 -18.95
CA PHE A 51 -5.70 7.42 -18.03
C PHE A 51 -4.65 8.41 -17.48
N PRO A 52 -5.05 9.65 -17.13
CA PRO A 52 -4.12 10.68 -16.71
C PRO A 52 -3.51 10.37 -15.35
N VAL A 53 -2.18 10.31 -15.30
CA VAL A 53 -1.39 10.09 -14.10
C VAL A 53 -0.24 11.09 -13.99
N GLU A 54 0.11 11.46 -12.76
CA GLU A 54 1.30 12.25 -12.45
C GLU A 54 2.19 11.50 -11.47
N PRO A 55 3.53 11.64 -11.56
CA PRO A 55 4.44 11.03 -10.61
C PRO A 55 4.12 11.43 -9.16
N SER A 56 4.09 10.46 -8.27
CA SER A 56 3.91 10.70 -6.83
C SER A 56 5.22 11.22 -6.21
N PRO A 57 5.18 12.23 -5.33
CA PRO A 57 6.37 12.69 -4.62
C PRO A 57 6.85 11.69 -3.56
N PHE A 58 6.03 10.69 -3.20
CA PHE A 58 6.30 9.75 -2.10
C PHE A 58 7.01 8.47 -2.53
N CYS A 59 6.91 8.09 -3.80
CA CYS A 59 7.46 6.83 -4.29
C CYS A 59 7.73 6.91 -5.80
N LYS A 60 8.93 6.50 -6.25
CA LYS A 60 9.29 6.50 -7.68
C LYS A 60 8.37 5.62 -8.54
N ALA A 61 7.82 4.55 -7.96
CA ALA A 61 6.87 3.67 -8.64
C ALA A 61 5.41 4.11 -8.45
N GLY A 62 5.18 5.20 -7.71
CA GLY A 62 3.86 5.73 -7.39
C GLY A 62 3.41 6.80 -8.36
N PHE A 63 2.10 6.81 -8.63
CA PHE A 63 1.46 7.83 -9.47
C PHE A 63 0.16 8.29 -8.82
N VAL A 64 -0.12 9.59 -8.93
CA VAL A 64 -1.40 10.20 -8.57
C VAL A 64 -2.31 10.14 -9.78
N VAL A 65 -3.50 9.61 -9.61
CA VAL A 65 -4.52 9.53 -10.67
C VAL A 65 -5.29 10.85 -10.70
N GLN A 66 -5.28 11.53 -11.85
CA GLN A 66 -5.88 12.84 -12.02
C GLN A 66 -7.38 12.79 -12.35
N ASP A 67 -7.87 11.65 -12.84
CA ASP A 67 -9.30 11.46 -13.11
C ASP A 67 -10.05 10.98 -11.86
N PRO A 68 -10.92 11.78 -11.25
CA PRO A 68 -11.70 11.39 -10.09
C PRO A 68 -12.73 10.29 -10.38
N ALA A 69 -13.10 10.09 -11.63
CA ALA A 69 -14.02 9.03 -12.05
C ALA A 69 -13.32 7.68 -12.28
N PHE A 70 -12.01 7.65 -12.37
CA PHE A 70 -11.23 6.43 -12.59
C PHE A 70 -11.43 5.41 -11.47
N LYS A 71 -11.71 4.18 -11.84
CA LYS A 71 -11.92 3.06 -10.93
C LYS A 71 -10.83 2.01 -11.13
N PRO A 72 -9.71 2.11 -10.39
CA PRO A 72 -8.55 1.23 -10.58
C PRO A 72 -8.89 -0.26 -10.61
N GLY A 73 -9.79 -0.70 -9.70
CA GLY A 73 -10.20 -2.09 -9.60
C GLY A 73 -10.96 -2.66 -10.80
N ARG A 74 -11.34 -1.82 -11.78
CA ARG A 74 -11.98 -2.24 -13.05
C ARG A 74 -11.01 -2.25 -14.23
N HIS A 75 -9.80 -1.75 -14.03
CA HIS A 75 -8.83 -1.61 -15.08
C HIS A 75 -8.10 -2.93 -15.37
N PRO A 76 -7.86 -3.29 -16.66
CA PRO A 76 -7.14 -4.52 -17.01
C PRO A 76 -5.77 -4.63 -16.34
N TYR A 77 -5.02 -3.55 -16.23
CA TYR A 77 -3.71 -3.53 -15.56
C TYR A 77 -3.79 -3.84 -14.06
N HIS A 78 -4.92 -3.50 -13.41
CA HIS A 78 -5.14 -3.92 -12.03
C HIS A 78 -5.26 -5.45 -11.94
N HIS A 79 -6.07 -6.05 -12.80
CA HIS A 79 -6.25 -7.51 -12.83
C HIS A 79 -4.97 -8.25 -13.23
N ALA A 80 -4.18 -7.68 -14.12
CA ALA A 80 -2.88 -8.21 -14.52
C ALA A 80 -1.75 -7.99 -13.48
N GLY A 81 -2.03 -7.32 -12.36
CA GLY A 81 -1.04 -7.05 -11.31
C GLY A 81 0.04 -6.04 -11.70
N VAL A 82 -0.20 -5.23 -12.72
CA VAL A 82 0.75 -4.18 -13.15
C VAL A 82 0.85 -3.09 -12.09
N PHE A 83 -0.26 -2.74 -11.46
CA PHE A 83 -0.28 -1.79 -10.35
C PHE A 83 -1.16 -2.26 -9.18
N TYR A 84 -0.85 -1.73 -8.01
CA TYR A 84 -1.69 -1.78 -6.81
C TYR A 84 -2.35 -0.40 -6.60
N SER A 85 -3.67 -0.37 -6.35
CA SER A 85 -4.36 0.89 -5.97
C SER A 85 -4.00 1.23 -4.53
N GLN A 86 -3.35 2.37 -4.32
CA GLN A 86 -2.85 2.79 -3.02
C GLN A 86 -2.89 4.31 -2.93
N GLU A 87 -3.29 4.82 -1.77
CA GLU A 87 -3.20 6.24 -1.48
C GLU A 87 -1.72 6.70 -1.59
N PRO A 88 -1.43 7.86 -2.24
CA PRO A 88 -0.05 8.24 -2.54
C PRO A 88 0.88 8.28 -1.33
N SER A 89 0.49 8.87 -0.21
CA SER A 89 1.36 8.97 0.98
C SER A 89 1.64 7.61 1.62
N ALA A 90 0.68 6.69 1.56
CA ALA A 90 0.85 5.33 2.07
C ALA A 90 1.93 4.53 1.31
N SER A 91 2.28 4.97 0.09
CA SER A 91 3.35 4.36 -0.72
C SER A 91 4.76 4.69 -0.23
N SER A 92 4.94 5.66 0.69
CA SER A 92 6.25 6.09 1.18
C SER A 92 6.94 5.07 2.10
N ALA A 93 6.18 4.28 2.84
CA ALA A 93 6.72 3.42 3.90
C ALA A 93 7.68 2.33 3.38
N ALA A 94 7.32 1.65 2.30
CA ALA A 94 8.13 0.57 1.74
C ALA A 94 9.48 1.06 1.16
N PRO A 95 9.57 2.16 0.40
CA PRO A 95 10.84 2.73 -0.04
C PRO A 95 11.76 3.14 1.10
N LEU A 96 11.22 3.69 2.20
CA LEU A 96 12.00 4.11 3.36
C LEU A 96 12.70 2.94 4.07
N LEU A 97 12.16 1.74 3.97
CA LEU A 97 12.76 0.54 4.54
C LEU A 97 14.03 0.09 3.81
N GLY A 98 14.29 0.58 2.60
CA GLY A 98 15.50 0.31 1.85
C GLY A 98 15.71 -1.17 1.49
N VAL A 99 14.63 -1.90 1.25
CA VAL A 99 14.67 -3.33 0.89
C VAL A 99 15.43 -3.56 -0.41
N ARG A 100 16.28 -4.60 -0.40
CA ARG A 100 17.11 -5.02 -1.54
C ARG A 100 16.90 -6.51 -1.84
N PRO A 101 17.14 -6.93 -3.09
CA PRO A 101 17.11 -8.34 -3.45
C PRO A 101 17.99 -9.22 -2.56
N GLY A 102 17.45 -10.35 -2.11
CA GLY A 102 18.12 -11.29 -1.21
C GLY A 102 17.81 -11.09 0.28
N MET A 103 17.18 -9.99 0.67
CA MET A 103 16.81 -9.75 2.07
C MET A 103 15.66 -10.66 2.53
N ARG A 104 15.58 -10.86 3.85
CA ARG A 104 14.41 -11.40 4.55
C ARG A 104 13.64 -10.23 5.14
N VAL A 105 12.37 -10.13 4.80
CA VAL A 105 11.50 -9.01 5.17
C VAL A 105 10.27 -9.53 5.87
N LEU A 106 9.88 -8.90 6.97
CA LEU A 106 8.66 -9.19 7.72
C LEU A 106 7.74 -7.95 7.69
N ASP A 107 6.51 -8.14 7.21
CA ASP A 107 5.40 -7.17 7.31
C ASP A 107 4.38 -7.73 8.30
N THR A 108 4.34 -7.18 9.50
CA THR A 108 3.54 -7.72 10.62
C THR A 108 2.04 -7.40 10.54
N CYS A 109 1.65 -6.38 9.76
CA CYS A 109 0.27 -5.90 9.61
C CYS A 109 -0.01 -5.62 8.13
N ALA A 110 0.07 -6.67 7.30
CA ALA A 110 0.26 -6.55 5.86
C ALA A 110 -1.01 -6.26 5.06
N ALA A 111 -2.19 -6.70 5.52
CA ALA A 111 -3.41 -6.56 4.73
C ALA A 111 -3.82 -5.09 4.53
N PRO A 112 -4.34 -4.77 3.34
CA PRO A 112 -4.70 -5.64 2.22
C PRO A 112 -3.56 -5.97 1.24
N GLY A 113 -2.29 -5.57 1.49
CA GLY A 113 -1.14 -5.98 0.71
C GLY A 113 -0.41 -4.88 -0.09
N GLY A 114 -0.82 -3.60 0.03
CA GLY A 114 -0.20 -2.51 -0.73
C GLY A 114 1.28 -2.30 -0.42
N LYS A 115 1.67 -2.31 0.86
CA LYS A 115 3.07 -2.22 1.27
C LYS A 115 3.84 -3.50 0.98
N SER A 116 3.24 -4.66 1.29
CA SER A 116 3.82 -5.97 0.97
C SER A 116 4.12 -6.12 -0.53
N SER A 117 3.24 -5.68 -1.43
CA SER A 117 3.50 -5.74 -2.88
C SER A 117 4.68 -4.85 -3.30
N GLN A 118 4.87 -3.69 -2.69
CA GLN A 118 6.05 -2.83 -2.91
C GLN A 118 7.34 -3.49 -2.39
N LEU A 119 7.30 -4.10 -1.20
CA LEU A 119 8.42 -4.83 -0.62
C LEU A 119 8.81 -6.02 -1.50
N ALA A 120 7.83 -6.77 -2.01
CA ALA A 120 8.05 -7.87 -2.94
C ALA A 120 8.66 -7.39 -4.27
N ALA A 121 8.20 -6.26 -4.80
CA ALA A 121 8.77 -5.66 -5.99
C ALA A 121 10.25 -5.26 -5.78
N ALA A 122 10.58 -4.72 -4.60
CA ALA A 122 11.96 -4.38 -4.23
C ALA A 122 12.87 -5.62 -4.07
N LEU A 123 12.31 -6.75 -3.62
CA LEU A 123 13.03 -8.03 -3.54
C LEU A 123 13.32 -8.65 -4.91
N GLN A 124 12.58 -8.29 -5.96
CA GLN A 124 12.80 -8.81 -7.34
C GLN A 124 12.83 -10.35 -7.40
N GLY A 125 11.97 -11.03 -6.66
CA GLY A 125 11.91 -12.50 -6.60
C GLY A 125 13.07 -13.17 -5.84
N ARG A 126 13.97 -12.42 -5.22
CA ARG A 126 15.12 -12.92 -4.45
C ARG A 126 14.97 -12.60 -2.97
N GLY A 127 15.28 -13.57 -2.11
CA GLY A 127 15.01 -13.46 -0.67
C GLY A 127 13.61 -13.96 -0.32
N VAL A 128 13.08 -13.55 0.81
CA VAL A 128 11.75 -13.94 1.30
C VAL A 128 11.00 -12.77 1.91
N LEU A 129 9.71 -12.68 1.61
CA LEU A 129 8.78 -11.79 2.27
C LEU A 129 7.82 -12.61 3.14
N VAL A 130 7.79 -12.36 4.43
CA VAL A 130 6.76 -12.89 5.33
C VAL A 130 5.76 -11.77 5.57
N SER A 131 4.51 -11.97 5.17
CA SER A 131 3.42 -11.00 5.31
C SER A 131 2.37 -11.56 6.25
N ASN A 132 2.18 -10.93 7.39
CA ASN A 132 1.24 -11.37 8.40
C ASN A 132 0.00 -10.48 8.48
N GLU A 133 -1.14 -11.11 8.75
CA GLU A 133 -2.37 -10.41 9.10
C GLU A 133 -3.13 -11.23 10.16
N TYR A 134 -3.46 -10.58 11.27
CA TYR A 134 -4.12 -11.24 12.40
C TYR A 134 -5.57 -11.65 12.11
N VAL A 135 -6.30 -10.87 11.32
CA VAL A 135 -7.70 -11.14 10.99
C VAL A 135 -7.75 -12.09 9.78
N ALA A 136 -8.25 -13.32 9.98
CA ALA A 136 -8.24 -14.38 8.97
C ALA A 136 -8.86 -13.95 7.62
N ALA A 137 -10.03 -13.30 7.63
CA ALA A 137 -10.67 -12.82 6.39
C ALA A 137 -9.81 -11.80 5.63
N ARG A 138 -9.03 -10.98 6.35
CA ARG A 138 -8.09 -10.02 5.74
C ARG A 138 -6.81 -10.71 5.25
N ALA A 139 -6.38 -11.79 5.91
CA ALA A 139 -5.25 -12.60 5.45
C ALA A 139 -5.54 -13.26 4.10
N GLU A 140 -6.77 -13.73 3.86
CA GLU A 140 -7.20 -14.24 2.55
C GLU A 140 -7.20 -13.16 1.47
N ILE A 141 -7.62 -11.93 1.80
CA ILE A 141 -7.53 -10.78 0.89
C ILE A 141 -6.06 -10.45 0.56
N LEU A 142 -5.20 -10.45 1.56
CA LEU A 142 -3.75 -10.24 1.41
C LEU A 142 -3.14 -11.29 0.45
N LYS A 143 -3.43 -12.57 0.69
CA LYS A 143 -2.98 -13.68 -0.15
C LYS A 143 -3.41 -13.48 -1.60
N SER A 144 -4.70 -13.26 -1.84
CA SER A 144 -5.26 -13.03 -3.18
C SER A 144 -4.59 -11.84 -3.88
N ASN A 145 -4.33 -10.75 -3.15
CA ASN A 145 -3.65 -9.58 -3.72
C ASN A 145 -2.18 -9.88 -4.08
N LEU A 146 -1.43 -10.59 -3.23
CA LEU A 146 -0.04 -10.95 -3.55
C LEU A 146 0.03 -11.92 -4.74
N GLU A 147 -0.90 -12.87 -4.85
CA GLU A 147 -1.03 -13.75 -6.01
C GLU A 147 -1.33 -12.95 -7.29
N ARG A 148 -2.31 -12.04 -7.25
CA ARG A 148 -2.65 -11.16 -8.37
C ARG A 148 -1.46 -10.29 -8.79
N MET A 149 -0.70 -9.76 -7.85
CA MET A 149 0.51 -8.96 -8.11
C MET A 149 1.69 -9.81 -8.63
N GLY A 150 1.55 -11.15 -8.65
CA GLY A 150 2.55 -12.07 -9.15
C GLY A 150 3.80 -12.16 -8.27
N VAL A 151 3.62 -12.08 -6.97
CA VAL A 151 4.71 -12.18 -5.99
C VAL A 151 5.14 -13.65 -5.84
N PRO A 152 6.38 -14.04 -6.20
CA PRO A 152 6.77 -15.45 -6.21
C PRO A 152 7.36 -15.94 -4.88
N ASN A 153 7.77 -15.05 -4.00
CA ASN A 153 8.60 -15.33 -2.83
C ASN A 153 8.02 -14.76 -1.53
N ALA A 154 6.69 -14.77 -1.41
CA ALA A 154 5.99 -14.38 -0.18
C ALA A 154 5.36 -15.58 0.52
N VAL A 155 5.37 -15.52 1.86
CA VAL A 155 4.62 -16.39 2.75
C VAL A 155 3.59 -15.54 3.50
N VAL A 156 2.32 -15.94 3.45
CA VAL A 156 1.25 -15.27 4.19
C VAL A 156 0.99 -16.02 5.49
N LEU A 157 1.04 -15.31 6.60
CA LEU A 157 0.73 -15.84 7.92
C LEU A 157 -0.56 -15.20 8.46
N ASN A 158 -1.27 -15.96 9.29
CA ASN A 158 -2.42 -15.48 10.04
C ASN A 158 -2.17 -15.72 11.54
N GLU A 159 -1.26 -14.92 12.12
CA GLU A 159 -0.76 -15.15 13.48
C GLU A 159 -0.67 -13.86 14.30
N THR A 160 -0.52 -14.03 15.60
CA THR A 160 -0.18 -12.92 16.49
C THR A 160 1.31 -12.56 16.37
N PRO A 161 1.70 -11.30 16.62
CA PRO A 161 3.12 -10.92 16.65
C PRO A 161 3.96 -11.74 17.64
N ALA A 162 3.39 -12.15 18.77
CA ALA A 162 4.07 -12.98 19.76
C ALA A 162 4.48 -14.35 19.18
N ARG A 163 3.53 -15.04 18.51
CA ARG A 163 3.82 -16.32 17.86
C ARG A 163 4.80 -16.22 16.72
N ILE A 164 4.75 -15.09 15.99
CA ILE A 164 5.74 -14.83 14.93
C ILE A 164 7.14 -14.69 15.54
N ALA A 165 7.28 -13.97 16.65
CA ALA A 165 8.56 -13.77 17.32
C ALA A 165 9.13 -15.09 17.90
N GLU A 166 8.27 -16.04 18.29
CA GLU A 166 8.67 -17.38 18.73
C GLU A 166 9.15 -18.25 17.55
N ALA A 167 8.53 -18.10 16.38
CA ALA A 167 8.78 -18.96 15.23
C ALA A 167 9.90 -18.45 14.31
N LEU A 168 10.16 -17.14 14.32
CA LEU A 168 11.15 -16.48 13.46
C LEU A 168 12.19 -15.77 14.33
N PRO A 169 13.24 -16.46 14.76
CA PRO A 169 14.32 -15.93 15.60
C PRO A 169 15.18 -14.89 14.87
#